data_2bfaf12232b13634114e27487763ae92
#
_entry.id   2bfaf12232b13634114e27487763ae92
#
_cell.length_a   1.000
_cell.length_b   1.000
_cell.length_c   1.000
_cell.angle_alpha   90.00
_cell.angle_beta   90.00
_cell.angle_gamma   90.00
#
_symmetry.space_group_name_H-M   'P 1'
#
loop_
_entity.id
_entity.type
_entity.pdbx_description
1 polymer ?
#
loop_
_entity_poly.entity_id
_entity_poly.type
_entity_poly.pdbx_seq_one_letter_code
_entity_poly.pdbx_strand_id
1 'polypeptide(L)'
;MRLAHLSDLHLGKRVNEFSMLEDQRYILKQIEDILAEEAVQAVLIAGDVYDKPVPSGEAVRLFDEFLTALADRGMRVFVISGNHDSPERIAFGGRLMSSRQVYMAPVYDGHVCPVELADEHGRLSVY
;
A
#
# COMPACT_ATOMS: atom_id res chain seq x y z
N MET A 1 -17.18 3.51 -8.79
CA MET A 1 -15.94 3.67 -7.97
C MET A 1 -14.72 3.56 -8.86
N ARG A 2 -13.72 4.44 -8.67
CA ARG A 2 -12.44 4.36 -9.40
C ARG A 2 -11.36 3.81 -8.49
N LEU A 3 -10.71 2.75 -8.92
CA LEU A 3 -9.67 2.04 -8.18
C LEU A 3 -8.34 2.15 -8.91
N ALA A 4 -7.25 2.28 -8.18
CA ALA A 4 -5.89 2.14 -8.72
C ALA A 4 -5.28 0.84 -8.21
N HIS A 5 -4.50 0.20 -9.05
CA HIS A 5 -3.76 -1.01 -8.72
C HIS A 5 -2.27 -0.77 -8.91
N LEU A 6 -1.52 -0.95 -7.84
CA LEU A 6 -0.07 -0.82 -7.78
C LEU A 6 0.53 -2.14 -7.33
N SER A 7 1.75 -2.44 -7.76
CA SER A 7 2.53 -3.58 -7.25
C SER A 7 4.02 -3.32 -7.44
N ASP A 8 4.85 -4.17 -6.86
CA ASP A 8 6.28 -4.22 -7.14
C ASP A 8 6.99 -2.89 -6.86
N LEU A 9 6.66 -2.25 -5.73
CA LEU A 9 7.29 -0.98 -5.35
C LEU A 9 8.77 -1.17 -4.99
N HIS A 10 9.14 -2.33 -4.44
CA HIS A 10 10.50 -2.69 -4.06
C HIS A 10 11.24 -1.58 -3.31
N LEU A 11 10.56 -0.96 -2.32
CA LEU A 11 11.12 0.15 -1.56
C LEU A 11 12.41 -0.26 -0.85
N GLY A 12 13.42 0.60 -0.98
CA GLY A 12 14.76 0.32 -0.46
C GLY A 12 15.66 -0.45 -1.43
N LYS A 13 15.23 -0.63 -2.69
CA LYS A 13 16.07 -1.24 -3.73
C LYS A 13 17.38 -0.49 -3.92
N ARG A 14 18.43 -1.26 -4.15
CA ARG A 14 19.76 -0.75 -4.51
C ARG A 14 20.18 -1.32 -5.85
N VAL A 15 20.74 -0.48 -6.69
CA VAL A 15 21.29 -0.88 -7.99
C VAL A 15 22.78 -0.54 -7.99
N ASN A 16 23.65 -1.51 -8.17
CA ASN A 16 25.10 -1.34 -8.10
C ASN A 16 25.55 -0.54 -6.86
N GLU A 17 24.99 -0.91 -5.69
CA GLU A 17 25.22 -0.24 -4.40
C GLU A 17 24.62 1.18 -4.25
N PHE A 18 24.06 1.76 -5.29
CA PHE A 18 23.33 3.03 -5.20
C PHE A 18 21.93 2.82 -4.66
N SER A 19 21.54 3.62 -3.67
CA SER A 19 20.18 3.63 -3.14
C SER A 19 19.22 4.28 -4.12
N MET A 20 18.08 3.63 -4.36
CA MET A 20 17.01 4.17 -5.22
C MET A 20 15.94 4.93 -4.43
N LEU A 21 16.11 5.12 -3.11
CA LEU A 21 15.07 5.69 -2.25
C LEU A 21 14.60 7.09 -2.68
N GLU A 22 15.51 7.96 -3.12
CA GLU A 22 15.15 9.30 -3.58
C GLU A 22 14.33 9.25 -4.88
N ASP A 23 14.73 8.39 -5.82
CA ASP A 23 13.95 8.17 -7.05
C ASP A 23 12.59 7.56 -6.74
N GLN A 24 12.54 6.62 -5.79
CA GLN A 24 11.29 6.00 -5.33
C GLN A 24 10.39 7.03 -4.64
N ARG A 25 10.92 7.92 -3.81
CA ARG A 25 10.19 9.03 -3.21
C ARG A 25 9.58 9.93 -4.27
N TYR A 26 10.37 10.29 -5.27
CA TYR A 26 9.93 11.13 -6.38
C TYR A 26 8.76 10.49 -7.16
N ILE A 27 8.90 9.20 -7.50
CA ILE A 27 7.86 8.46 -8.22
C ILE A 27 6.58 8.29 -7.38
N LEU A 28 6.70 7.96 -6.09
CA LEU A 28 5.52 7.85 -5.22
C LEU A 28 4.77 9.18 -5.13
N LYS A 29 5.50 10.30 -5.09
CA LYS A 29 4.87 11.62 -5.11
C LYS A 29 4.11 11.89 -6.41
N GLN A 30 4.66 11.52 -7.55
CA GLN A 30 3.96 11.61 -8.84
C GLN A 30 2.71 10.71 -8.89
N ILE A 31 2.82 9.48 -8.34
CA ILE A 31 1.67 8.58 -8.23
C ILE A 31 0.56 9.23 -7.38
N GLU A 32 0.89 9.80 -6.21
CA GLU A 32 -0.09 10.51 -5.38
C GLU A 32 -0.84 11.61 -6.14
N ASP A 33 -0.12 12.38 -6.94
CA ASP A 33 -0.70 13.49 -7.71
C ASP A 33 -1.63 12.96 -8.81
N ILE A 34 -1.22 11.93 -9.55
CA ILE A 34 -2.05 11.24 -10.55
C ILE A 34 -3.32 10.66 -9.90
N LEU A 35 -3.18 9.98 -8.76
CA LEU A 35 -4.32 9.40 -8.04
C LEU A 35 -5.35 10.47 -7.65
N ALA A 36 -4.88 11.65 -7.25
CA ALA A 36 -5.74 12.76 -6.90
C ALA A 36 -6.41 13.38 -8.13
N GLU A 37 -5.66 13.62 -9.21
CA GLU A 37 -6.18 14.14 -10.48
C GLU A 37 -7.26 13.23 -11.08
N GLU A 38 -7.05 11.93 -11.00
CA GLU A 38 -7.97 10.90 -11.49
C GLU A 38 -9.14 10.62 -10.52
N ALA A 39 -9.23 11.32 -9.40
CA ALA A 39 -10.26 11.14 -8.38
C ALA A 39 -10.40 9.67 -7.94
N VAL A 40 -9.26 9.00 -7.72
CA VAL A 40 -9.20 7.62 -7.24
C VAL A 40 -9.73 7.53 -5.82
N GLN A 41 -10.59 6.56 -5.56
CA GLN A 41 -11.27 6.38 -4.27
C GLN A 41 -10.65 5.26 -3.43
N ALA A 42 -9.99 4.30 -4.09
CA ALA A 42 -9.27 3.25 -3.39
C ALA A 42 -8.02 2.80 -4.17
N VAL A 43 -7.00 2.39 -3.44
CA VAL A 43 -5.72 1.93 -3.96
C VAL A 43 -5.47 0.51 -3.49
N LEU A 44 -5.18 -0.38 -4.42
CA LEU A 44 -4.77 -1.76 -4.17
C LEU A 44 -3.26 -1.86 -4.36
N ILE A 45 -2.51 -2.22 -3.32
CA ILE A 45 -1.07 -2.46 -3.37
C ILE A 45 -0.84 -3.97 -3.28
N ALA A 46 -0.57 -4.57 -4.42
CA ALA A 46 -0.57 -6.02 -4.61
C ALA A 46 0.81 -6.65 -4.46
N GLY A 47 1.43 -6.45 -3.30
CA GLY A 47 2.67 -7.12 -2.91
C GLY A 47 3.95 -6.47 -3.39
N ASP A 48 5.06 -7.05 -2.93
CA ASP A 48 6.42 -6.59 -3.16
C ASP A 48 6.61 -5.10 -2.83
N VAL A 49 6.07 -4.74 -1.64
CA VAL A 49 6.18 -3.39 -1.09
C VAL A 49 7.64 -3.04 -0.84
N TYR A 50 8.37 -3.96 -0.22
CA TYR A 50 9.78 -3.81 0.07
C TYR A 50 10.64 -4.70 -0.82
N ASP A 51 11.87 -4.26 -1.08
CA ASP A 51 12.83 -5.06 -1.84
C ASP A 51 13.34 -6.29 -1.07
N LYS A 52 13.24 -6.27 0.26
CA LYS A 52 13.72 -7.34 1.16
C LYS A 52 12.74 -7.58 2.31
N PRO A 53 12.67 -8.81 2.83
CA PRO A 53 11.82 -9.15 3.98
C PRO A 53 12.15 -8.34 5.25
N VAL A 54 13.39 -7.87 5.38
CA VAL A 54 13.82 -6.94 6.44
C VAL A 54 14.22 -5.62 5.77
N PRO A 55 13.26 -4.70 5.60
CA PRO A 55 13.53 -3.41 4.97
C PRO A 55 14.37 -2.50 5.88
N SER A 56 15.05 -1.53 5.27
CA SER A 56 15.69 -0.45 6.03
C SER A 56 14.65 0.45 6.70
N GLY A 57 15.05 1.12 7.78
CA GLY A 57 14.16 2.10 8.43
C GLY A 57 13.73 3.24 7.50
N GLU A 58 14.58 3.61 6.54
CA GLU A 58 14.26 4.62 5.53
C GLU A 58 13.18 4.15 4.56
N ALA A 59 13.24 2.88 4.12
CA ALA A 59 12.20 2.29 3.27
C ALA A 59 10.86 2.20 4.01
N VAL A 60 10.87 1.81 5.28
CA VAL A 60 9.66 1.77 6.13
C VAL A 60 9.06 3.16 6.27
N ARG A 61 9.88 4.18 6.53
CA ARG A 61 9.42 5.57 6.63
C ARG A 61 8.84 6.08 5.33
N LEU A 62 9.46 5.77 4.19
CA LEU A 62 8.94 6.17 2.89
C LEU A 62 7.56 5.55 2.61
N PHE A 63 7.36 4.29 2.99
CA PHE A 63 6.07 3.65 2.83
C PHE A 63 5.01 4.23 3.79
N ASP A 64 5.37 4.51 5.03
CA ASP A 64 4.50 5.18 6.01
C ASP A 64 4.05 6.57 5.52
N GLU A 65 4.98 7.37 4.98
CA GLU A 65 4.68 8.68 4.37
C GLU A 65 3.68 8.54 3.22
N PHE A 66 3.87 7.55 2.35
CA PHE A 66 2.99 7.29 1.21
C PHE A 66 1.58 6.86 1.67
N LEU A 67 1.47 5.89 2.59
CA LEU A 67 0.18 5.46 3.14
C LEU A 67 -0.57 6.61 3.82
N THR A 68 0.16 7.42 4.59
CA THR A 68 -0.40 8.59 5.27
C THR A 68 -0.96 9.59 4.27
N ALA A 69 -0.20 9.90 3.22
CA ALA A 69 -0.64 10.84 2.18
C ALA A 69 -1.91 10.37 1.46
N LEU A 70 -2.03 9.07 1.18
CA LEU A 70 -3.22 8.49 0.58
C LEU A 70 -4.43 8.56 1.53
N ALA A 71 -4.22 8.18 2.80
CA ALA A 71 -5.26 8.21 3.82
C ALA A 71 -5.76 9.63 4.12
N ASP A 72 -4.87 10.61 4.19
CA ASP A 72 -5.23 12.03 4.41
C ASP A 72 -6.02 12.62 3.25
N ARG A 73 -5.89 12.06 2.04
CA ARG A 73 -6.72 12.40 0.87
C ARG A 73 -8.07 11.64 0.86
N GLY A 74 -8.35 10.85 1.89
CA GLY A 74 -9.58 10.07 2.02
C GLY A 74 -9.64 8.82 1.14
N MET A 75 -8.53 8.40 0.57
CA MET A 75 -8.46 7.15 -0.21
C MET A 75 -8.42 5.93 0.73
N ARG A 76 -9.14 4.88 0.35
CA ARG A 76 -9.01 3.58 1.01
C ARG A 76 -7.81 2.84 0.44
N VAL A 77 -6.99 2.26 1.29
CA VAL A 77 -5.77 1.57 0.85
C VAL A 77 -5.81 0.12 1.30
N PHE A 78 -5.57 -0.79 0.37
CA PHE A 78 -5.50 -2.23 0.61
C PHE A 78 -4.10 -2.71 0.26
N VAL A 79 -3.46 -3.39 1.20
CA VAL A 79 -2.08 -3.86 1.02
C VAL A 79 -2.02 -5.36 1.31
N ILE A 80 -1.47 -6.11 0.39
CA ILE A 80 -1.08 -7.51 0.60
C ILE A 80 0.44 -7.65 0.50
N SER A 81 1.00 -8.68 1.13
CA SER A 81 2.42 -9.02 0.98
C SER A 81 2.68 -9.75 -0.33
N GLY A 82 3.85 -9.50 -0.92
CA GLY A 82 4.41 -10.27 -2.03
C GLY A 82 5.45 -11.28 -1.56
N ASN A 83 6.18 -11.86 -2.50
CA ASN A 83 7.21 -12.86 -2.19
C ASN A 83 8.53 -12.25 -1.65
N HIS A 84 8.75 -10.96 -1.86
CA HIS A 84 9.87 -10.22 -1.27
C HIS A 84 9.58 -9.69 0.14
N ASP A 85 8.30 -9.60 0.51
CA ASP A 85 7.88 -9.08 1.80
C ASP A 85 7.87 -10.16 2.90
N SER A 86 7.90 -9.73 4.16
CA SER A 86 7.47 -10.54 5.30
C SER A 86 5.98 -10.27 5.56
N PRO A 87 5.10 -11.27 5.45
CA PRO A 87 3.67 -11.11 5.73
C PRO A 87 3.39 -10.54 7.12
N GLU A 88 4.15 -10.96 8.14
CA GLU A 88 4.01 -10.49 9.51
C GLU A 88 4.34 -9.00 9.64
N ARG A 89 5.33 -8.52 8.87
CA ARG A 89 5.74 -7.11 8.88
C ARG A 89 4.73 -6.24 8.14
N ILE A 90 4.20 -6.70 7.03
CA ILE A 90 3.13 -6.03 6.32
C ILE A 90 1.86 -5.97 7.17
N ALA A 91 1.51 -7.06 7.85
CA ALA A 91 0.33 -7.12 8.72
C ALA A 91 0.45 -6.30 10.01
N PHE A 92 1.67 -5.86 10.37
CA PHE A 92 1.92 -5.13 11.60
C PHE A 92 1.08 -3.84 11.69
N GLY A 93 0.35 -3.71 12.79
CA GLY A 93 -0.46 -2.52 13.04
C GLY A 93 -1.77 -2.45 12.24
N GLY A 94 -2.08 -3.42 11.38
CA GLY A 94 -3.23 -3.38 10.47
C GLY A 94 -4.56 -3.16 11.18
N ARG A 95 -4.76 -3.72 12.38
CA ARG A 95 -5.99 -3.48 13.16
C ARG A 95 -6.16 -2.04 13.62
N LEU A 96 -5.06 -1.32 13.86
CA LEU A 96 -5.09 0.09 14.20
C LEU A 96 -5.26 0.96 12.95
N MET A 97 -4.62 0.58 11.86
CA MET A 97 -4.67 1.31 10.58
C MET A 97 -6.06 1.24 9.93
N SER A 98 -6.83 0.17 10.17
CA SER A 98 -8.18 0.00 9.60
C SER A 98 -9.13 1.13 9.98
N SER A 99 -8.96 1.75 11.15
CA SER A 99 -9.73 2.94 11.56
C SER A 99 -9.47 4.16 10.67
N ARG A 100 -8.34 4.19 9.97
CA ARG A 100 -7.96 5.21 8.99
C ARG A 100 -8.15 4.74 7.54
N GLN A 101 -8.91 3.66 7.34
CA GLN A 101 -9.21 3.06 6.03
C GLN A 101 -7.96 2.52 5.29
N VAL A 102 -6.94 2.14 6.03
CA VAL A 102 -5.77 1.42 5.53
C VAL A 102 -5.84 -0.03 6.01
N TYR A 103 -6.05 -0.93 5.07
CA TYR A 103 -6.31 -2.36 5.31
C TYR A 103 -5.07 -3.17 4.93
N MET A 104 -4.30 -3.57 5.94
CA MET A 104 -3.17 -4.47 5.78
C MET A 104 -3.65 -5.90 5.89
N ALA A 105 -3.45 -6.71 4.85
CA ALA A 105 -3.84 -8.11 4.88
C ALA A 105 -3.12 -8.83 6.04
N PRO A 106 -3.86 -9.56 6.88
CA PRO A 106 -3.25 -10.38 7.91
C PRO A 106 -2.49 -11.55 7.30
N VAL A 107 -1.64 -12.19 8.10
CA VAL A 107 -1.10 -13.50 7.73
C VAL A 107 -2.27 -14.46 7.52
N TYR A 108 -2.29 -15.16 6.39
CA TYR A 108 -3.40 -16.05 6.04
C TYR A 108 -3.52 -17.21 7.03
N ASP A 109 -4.67 -17.33 7.64
CA ASP A 109 -5.01 -18.36 8.65
C ASP A 109 -6.10 -19.33 8.19
N GLY A 110 -6.45 -19.32 6.92
CA GLY A 110 -7.53 -20.10 6.34
C GLY A 110 -8.84 -19.32 6.12
N HIS A 111 -8.88 -18.06 6.52
CA HIS A 111 -10.06 -17.20 6.40
C HIS A 111 -9.73 -15.91 5.69
N VAL A 112 -10.69 -15.43 4.89
CA VAL A 112 -10.61 -14.10 4.27
C VAL A 112 -11.88 -13.35 4.61
N CYS A 113 -11.73 -12.20 5.25
CA CYS A 113 -12.85 -11.31 5.55
C CYS A 113 -12.92 -10.20 4.50
N PRO A 114 -14.04 -10.05 3.78
CA PRO A 114 -14.17 -8.97 2.81
C PRO A 114 -14.30 -7.60 3.49
N VAL A 115 -13.78 -6.59 2.81
CA VAL A 115 -14.06 -5.19 3.13
C VAL A 115 -15.08 -4.67 2.12
N GLU A 116 -16.23 -4.24 2.62
CA GLU A 116 -17.30 -3.71 1.79
C GLU A 116 -17.06 -2.23 1.46
N LEU A 117 -17.05 -1.93 0.18
CA LEU A 117 -17.06 -0.58 -0.36
C LEU A 117 -18.41 -0.31 -1.00
N ALA A 118 -18.81 0.96 -1.04
CA ALA A 118 -20.03 1.35 -1.73
C ALA A 118 -19.87 2.73 -2.38
N ASP A 119 -20.55 2.91 -3.50
CA ASP A 119 -20.75 4.20 -4.15
C ASP A 119 -22.19 4.29 -4.70
N GLU A 120 -22.48 5.31 -5.49
CA GLU A 120 -23.79 5.52 -6.11
C GLU A 120 -24.20 4.41 -7.09
N HIS A 121 -23.25 3.61 -7.58
CA HIS A 121 -23.49 2.51 -8.52
C HIS A 121 -23.69 1.16 -7.83
N GLY A 122 -23.41 1.06 -6.51
CA GLY A 122 -23.60 -0.19 -5.76
C GLY A 122 -22.51 -0.52 -4.77
N ARG A 123 -22.47 -1.80 -4.39
CA ARG A 123 -21.51 -2.35 -3.43
C ARG A 123 -20.41 -3.13 -4.15
N LEU A 124 -19.22 -3.08 -3.60
CA LEU A 124 -18.04 -3.84 -4.02
C LEU A 124 -17.41 -4.49 -2.80
N SER A 125 -17.22 -5.80 -2.85
CA SER A 125 -16.48 -6.54 -1.80
C SER A 125 -15.05 -6.76 -2.26
N VAL A 126 -14.10 -6.34 -1.44
CA VAL A 126 -12.66 -6.57 -1.63
C VAL A 126 -12.21 -7.67 -0.68
N TYR A 127 -11.69 -8.78 -1.23
CA TYR A 127 -11.23 -9.96 -0.52
C TYR A 127 -9.71 -10.01 -0.42
#